data_3557dd76cb1a547271f854dc92156536
#
_entry.id   3557dd76cb1a547271f854dc92156536
#
_cell.length_a   1.000
_cell.length_b   1.000
_cell.length_c   1.000
_cell.angle_alpha   90.00
_cell.angle_beta   90.00
_cell.angle_gamma   90.00
#
_symmetry.space_group_name_H-M   'P 1'
#
loop_
_entity.id
_entity.type
_entity.pdbx_description
1 polymer ?
#
loop_
_entity_poly.entity_id
_entity_poly.type
_entity_poly.pdbx_seq_one_letter_code
_entity_poly.pdbx_strand_id
1 'polypeptide(L)'
;MRVLITGGGGFLGTWITKQLLDSGFSVRVMDMNTSPGRARIQEHSPSHHLVEWVEGDIASSHDVHAAAQGCQSIVHLAGVLTPACRNDPIKGAHINVIGTLNAFEAARKHGITRVIYTSSGGVFGPSDGQFPFPTTHYGAFKLANEGSARAYWEDHQIASIGMRPFVVYGPGRESGLSAGPSLACRAAALGEAYEIPFTGSAGMVYVKDVALAYKAAVKSAFTGAHTLNLTGQIASMQDVITAIHQVIPTARVSCKGPPLPSAADSVNEYNNGLLPLGAEKSLLEGVKETIHYYQSLAPSN
;
A
#
# COMPACT_ATOMS: atom_id res chain seq x y z
N MET A 1 -11.87 -1.41 19.40
CA MET A 1 -10.49 -1.89 19.14
C MET A 1 -9.69 -0.73 18.57
N ARG A 2 -8.50 -0.47 19.14
CA ARG A 2 -7.56 0.53 18.63
C ARG A 2 -6.52 -0.12 17.73
N VAL A 3 -6.30 0.45 16.56
CA VAL A 3 -5.33 -0.03 15.58
C VAL A 3 -4.20 0.99 15.45
N LEU A 4 -2.94 0.56 15.59
CA LEU A 4 -1.79 1.37 15.20
C LEU A 4 -1.56 1.23 13.70
N ILE A 5 -1.42 2.35 13.00
CA ILE A 5 -0.99 2.39 11.60
C ILE A 5 0.36 3.11 11.53
N THR A 6 1.43 2.42 11.19
CA THR A 6 2.73 3.06 10.94
C THR A 6 2.85 3.45 9.47
N GLY A 7 3.37 4.62 9.18
CA GLY A 7 3.38 5.16 7.81
C GLY A 7 2.00 5.58 7.31
N GLY A 8 1.07 5.84 8.23
CA GLY A 8 -0.33 6.14 7.88
C GLY A 8 -0.55 7.52 7.25
N GLY A 9 0.44 8.41 7.29
CA GLY A 9 0.43 9.69 6.57
C GLY A 9 0.66 9.57 5.06
N GLY A 10 1.07 8.38 4.57
CA GLY A 10 1.30 8.10 3.15
C GLY A 10 0.01 7.89 2.35
N PHE A 11 0.18 7.71 1.03
CA PHE A 11 -0.92 7.45 0.08
C PHE A 11 -1.84 6.30 0.53
N LEU A 12 -1.29 5.11 0.71
CA LEU A 12 -2.06 3.92 1.09
C LEU A 12 -2.62 4.05 2.51
N GLY A 13 -1.83 4.62 3.41
CA GLY A 13 -2.20 4.84 4.80
C GLY A 13 -3.44 5.71 4.97
N THR A 14 -3.59 6.74 4.14
CA THR A 14 -4.79 7.60 4.11
C THR A 14 -6.06 6.80 3.86
N TRP A 15 -6.07 5.95 2.84
CA TRP A 15 -7.24 5.16 2.48
C TRP A 15 -7.55 4.05 3.49
N ILE A 16 -6.52 3.41 4.06
CA ILE A 16 -6.69 2.41 5.13
C ILE A 16 -7.23 3.07 6.39
N THR A 17 -6.68 4.21 6.79
CA THR A 17 -7.16 4.98 7.95
C THR A 17 -8.64 5.31 7.79
N LYS A 18 -9.03 5.85 6.61
CA LYS A 18 -10.44 6.13 6.31
C LYS A 18 -11.31 4.89 6.45
N GLN A 19 -10.93 3.76 5.85
CA GLN A 19 -11.72 2.52 5.90
C GLN A 19 -11.89 1.97 7.32
N LEU A 20 -10.89 2.13 8.17
CA LEU A 20 -10.97 1.71 9.57
C LEU A 20 -11.85 2.65 10.39
N LEU A 21 -11.72 3.97 10.22
CA LEU A 21 -12.59 4.96 10.87
C LEU A 21 -14.05 4.74 10.49
N ASP A 22 -14.37 4.60 9.21
CA ASP A 22 -15.72 4.36 8.70
C ASP A 22 -16.33 3.04 9.23
N SER A 23 -15.48 2.14 9.71
CA SER A 23 -15.87 0.87 10.34
C SER A 23 -15.93 0.92 11.87
N GLY A 24 -15.75 2.10 12.48
CA GLY A 24 -15.84 2.33 13.91
C GLY A 24 -14.61 1.92 14.73
N PHE A 25 -13.45 1.74 14.07
CA PHE A 25 -12.19 1.52 14.79
C PHE A 25 -11.62 2.83 15.32
N SER A 26 -10.99 2.78 16.50
CA SER A 26 -10.09 3.84 16.95
C SER A 26 -8.75 3.68 16.23
N VAL A 27 -8.23 4.74 15.65
CA VAL A 27 -6.99 4.69 14.87
C VAL A 27 -5.94 5.61 15.48
N ARG A 28 -4.76 5.05 15.72
CA ARG A 28 -3.53 5.81 15.98
C ARG A 28 -2.63 5.70 14.75
N VAL A 29 -2.18 6.83 14.24
CA VAL A 29 -1.24 6.90 13.12
C VAL A 29 0.11 7.38 13.63
N MET A 30 1.17 6.59 13.35
CA MET A 30 2.56 7.00 13.57
C MET A 30 3.22 7.26 12.21
N ASP A 31 3.82 8.44 12.06
CA ASP A 31 4.58 8.84 10.88
C ASP A 31 5.70 9.81 11.27
N MET A 32 6.75 9.92 10.47
CA MET A 32 7.83 10.89 10.69
C MET A 32 7.37 12.34 10.54
N ASN A 33 6.37 12.57 9.69
CA ASN A 33 5.72 13.86 9.49
C ASN A 33 4.21 13.64 9.36
N THR A 34 3.47 14.04 10.36
CA THR A 34 2.02 13.83 10.42
C THR A 34 1.22 14.87 9.63
N SER A 35 1.79 16.04 9.32
CA SER A 35 1.04 17.16 8.71
C SER A 35 0.44 16.83 7.34
N PRO A 36 1.16 16.24 6.36
CA PRO A 36 0.55 15.88 5.08
C PRO A 36 -0.55 14.83 5.20
N GLY A 37 -0.38 13.87 6.12
CA GLY A 37 -1.37 12.82 6.38
C GLY A 37 -2.65 13.40 6.99
N ARG A 38 -2.53 14.33 7.93
CA ARG A 38 -3.68 15.03 8.53
C ARG A 38 -4.52 15.73 7.46
N ALA A 39 -3.88 16.50 6.59
CA ALA A 39 -4.57 17.19 5.51
C ALA A 39 -5.33 16.22 4.60
N ARG A 40 -4.68 15.14 4.13
CA ARG A 40 -5.33 14.13 3.29
C ARG A 40 -6.51 13.43 3.97
N ILE A 41 -6.37 13.03 5.24
CA ILE A 41 -7.47 12.40 5.98
C ILE A 41 -8.63 13.37 6.16
N GLN A 42 -8.36 14.64 6.42
CA GLN A 42 -9.38 15.68 6.55
C GLN A 42 -10.22 15.81 5.26
N GLU A 43 -9.58 15.75 4.09
CA GLU A 43 -10.27 15.78 2.80
C GLU A 43 -11.17 14.56 2.56
N HIS A 44 -10.83 13.40 3.15
CA HIS A 44 -11.47 12.13 2.81
C HIS A 44 -12.43 11.59 3.88
N SER A 45 -12.35 12.07 5.11
CA SER A 45 -13.14 11.50 6.21
C SER A 45 -13.70 12.57 7.15
N PRO A 46 -15.00 12.63 7.35
CA PRO A 46 -15.59 13.50 8.38
C PRO A 46 -15.15 13.11 9.79
N SER A 47 -14.71 11.87 9.98
CA SER A 47 -14.19 11.36 11.26
C SER A 47 -12.69 11.59 11.46
N HIS A 48 -12.04 12.42 10.64
CA HIS A 48 -10.60 12.69 10.71
C HIS A 48 -10.13 13.17 12.10
N HIS A 49 -11.00 13.87 12.84
CA HIS A 49 -10.72 14.38 14.19
C HIS A 49 -10.56 13.26 15.24
N LEU A 50 -10.99 12.02 14.92
CA LEU A 50 -10.84 10.85 15.78
C LEU A 50 -9.50 10.14 15.64
N VAL A 51 -8.63 10.58 14.71
CA VAL A 51 -7.30 10.00 14.53
C VAL A 51 -6.35 10.57 15.57
N GLU A 52 -5.75 9.68 16.35
CA GLU A 52 -4.63 10.02 17.22
C GLU A 52 -3.33 10.00 16.40
N TRP A 53 -2.67 11.15 16.27
CA TRP A 53 -1.43 11.29 15.50
C TRP A 53 -0.22 11.33 16.43
N VAL A 54 0.78 10.52 16.12
CA VAL A 54 2.06 10.42 16.82
C VAL A 54 3.20 10.61 15.82
N GLU A 55 4.11 11.51 16.09
CA GLU A 55 5.36 11.60 15.33
C GLU A 55 6.35 10.56 15.86
N GLY A 56 7.01 9.85 14.94
CA GLY A 56 7.98 8.83 15.31
C GLY A 56 8.65 8.19 14.11
N ASP A 57 9.86 7.68 14.32
CA ASP A 57 10.65 6.96 13.32
C ASP A 57 10.44 5.45 13.48
N ILE A 58 10.09 4.78 12.41
CA ILE A 58 9.95 3.30 12.39
C ILE A 58 11.26 2.59 12.70
N ALA A 59 12.40 3.21 12.40
CA ALA A 59 13.72 2.67 12.74
C ALA A 59 14.06 2.82 14.26
N SER A 60 13.32 3.63 15.00
CA SER A 60 13.44 3.77 16.46
C SER A 60 12.52 2.79 17.18
N SER A 61 13.09 1.77 17.82
CA SER A 61 12.29 0.82 18.61
C SER A 61 11.52 1.50 19.73
N HIS A 62 12.10 2.55 20.36
CA HIS A 62 11.46 3.33 21.39
C HIS A 62 10.15 3.97 20.89
N ASP A 63 10.19 4.63 19.72
CA ASP A 63 9.02 5.34 19.18
C ASP A 63 7.91 4.36 18.81
N VAL A 64 8.29 3.22 18.19
CA VAL A 64 7.32 2.18 17.80
C VAL A 64 6.67 1.55 19.04
N HIS A 65 7.44 1.27 20.10
CA HIS A 65 6.90 0.77 21.36
C HIS A 65 5.94 1.77 22.01
N ALA A 66 6.31 3.04 22.08
CA ALA A 66 5.45 4.08 22.62
C ALA A 66 4.13 4.20 21.82
N ALA A 67 4.23 4.18 20.49
CA ALA A 67 3.06 4.24 19.61
C ALA A 67 2.15 3.00 19.73
N ALA A 68 2.70 1.82 19.98
CA ALA A 68 1.93 0.57 20.09
C ALA A 68 1.17 0.41 21.41
N GLN A 69 1.52 1.20 22.44
CA GLN A 69 0.91 1.09 23.76
C GLN A 69 -0.61 1.27 23.71
N GLY A 70 -1.35 0.29 24.23
CA GLY A 70 -2.82 0.28 24.28
C GLY A 70 -3.50 -0.01 22.94
N CYS A 71 -2.76 -0.42 21.91
CA CYS A 71 -3.30 -0.91 20.65
C CYS A 71 -3.54 -2.43 20.70
N GLN A 72 -4.48 -2.93 19.90
CA GLN A 72 -4.84 -4.36 19.82
C GLN A 72 -4.45 -4.99 18.47
N SER A 73 -4.04 -4.18 17.50
CA SER A 73 -3.52 -4.64 16.20
C SER A 73 -2.57 -3.59 15.62
N ILE A 74 -1.62 -4.04 14.81
CA ILE A 74 -0.71 -3.17 14.07
C ILE A 74 -0.94 -3.36 12.57
N VAL A 75 -1.12 -2.25 11.85
CA VAL A 75 -1.04 -2.15 10.39
C VAL A 75 0.25 -1.43 10.05
N HIS A 76 1.25 -2.18 9.58
CA HIS A 76 2.58 -1.66 9.31
C HIS A 76 2.76 -1.35 7.83
N LEU A 77 2.76 -0.06 7.49
CA LEU A 77 2.92 0.46 6.11
C LEU A 77 4.24 1.24 5.94
N ALA A 78 4.87 1.66 7.05
CA ALA A 78 6.08 2.47 7.01
C ALA A 78 7.18 1.76 6.22
N GLY A 79 7.81 2.48 5.31
CA GLY A 79 8.86 1.94 4.47
C GLY A 79 9.27 2.92 3.37
N VAL A 80 10.42 2.68 2.77
CA VAL A 80 10.92 3.41 1.62
C VAL A 80 10.95 2.52 0.38
N LEU A 81 10.69 3.12 -0.78
CA LEU A 81 10.49 2.42 -2.04
C LEU A 81 11.81 2.13 -2.77
N THR A 82 11.73 1.39 -3.88
CA THR A 82 12.88 0.94 -4.70
C THR A 82 13.91 2.03 -5.01
N PRO A 83 13.55 3.27 -5.41
CA PRO A 83 14.55 4.29 -5.69
C PRO A 83 15.41 4.64 -4.47
N ALA A 84 14.79 4.79 -3.30
CA ALA A 84 15.51 5.10 -2.06
C ALA A 84 16.40 3.92 -1.61
N CYS A 85 15.88 2.68 -1.69
CA CYS A 85 16.67 1.48 -1.37
C CYS A 85 17.84 1.25 -2.32
N ARG A 86 17.72 1.65 -3.59
CA ARG A 86 18.82 1.59 -4.55
C ARG A 86 19.89 2.63 -4.25
N ASN A 87 19.47 3.84 -3.89
CA ASN A 87 20.38 4.94 -3.61
C ASN A 87 21.18 4.72 -2.30
N ASP A 88 20.52 4.21 -1.27
CA ASP A 88 21.11 3.89 0.04
C ASP A 88 20.53 2.57 0.58
N PRO A 89 21.15 1.42 0.24
CA PRO A 89 20.64 0.12 0.68
C PRO A 89 20.69 -0.08 2.20
N ILE A 90 21.68 0.50 2.88
CA ILE A 90 21.83 0.36 4.33
C ILE A 90 20.69 1.10 5.04
N LYS A 91 20.44 2.36 4.69
CA LYS A 91 19.29 3.11 5.20
C LYS A 91 17.97 2.44 4.80
N GLY A 92 17.89 1.92 3.57
CA GLY A 92 16.76 1.12 3.10
C GLY A 92 16.48 -0.09 3.99
N ALA A 93 17.53 -0.84 4.41
CA ALA A 93 17.41 -1.97 5.32
C ALA A 93 16.97 -1.53 6.73
N HIS A 94 17.55 -0.47 7.27
CA HIS A 94 17.14 0.07 8.58
C HIS A 94 15.65 0.42 8.61
N ILE A 95 15.13 1.05 7.57
CA ILE A 95 13.72 1.43 7.52
C ILE A 95 12.82 0.22 7.21
N ASN A 96 13.15 -0.57 6.18
CA ASN A 96 12.24 -1.63 5.72
C ASN A 96 12.40 -2.93 6.51
N VAL A 97 13.60 -3.31 6.98
CA VAL A 97 13.81 -4.58 7.71
C VAL A 97 13.75 -4.33 9.21
N ILE A 98 14.64 -3.48 9.74
CA ILE A 98 14.67 -3.20 11.19
C ILE A 98 13.36 -2.56 11.62
N GLY A 99 12.80 -1.63 10.82
CA GLY A 99 11.48 -1.04 11.10
C GLY A 99 10.37 -2.09 11.19
N THR A 100 10.36 -3.11 10.32
CA THR A 100 9.38 -4.21 10.42
C THR A 100 9.62 -5.04 11.68
N LEU A 101 10.87 -5.36 12.00
CA LEU A 101 11.19 -6.06 13.26
C LEU A 101 10.75 -5.24 14.48
N ASN A 102 10.94 -3.92 14.48
CA ASN A 102 10.45 -3.04 15.55
C ASN A 102 8.92 -3.13 15.72
N ALA A 103 8.17 -3.22 14.61
CA ALA A 103 6.72 -3.39 14.67
C ALA A 103 6.31 -4.74 15.29
N PHE A 104 7.00 -5.83 14.95
CA PHE A 104 6.76 -7.14 15.55
C PHE A 104 7.21 -7.20 17.01
N GLU A 105 8.35 -6.61 17.36
CA GLU A 105 8.83 -6.52 18.75
C GLU A 105 7.89 -5.68 19.63
N ALA A 106 7.33 -4.59 19.07
CA ALA A 106 6.30 -3.84 19.76
C ALA A 106 5.03 -4.68 19.97
N ALA A 107 4.63 -5.46 18.98
CA ALA A 107 3.51 -6.39 19.12
C ALA A 107 3.78 -7.40 20.25
N ARG A 108 4.95 -8.04 20.24
CA ARG A 108 5.36 -8.98 21.28
C ARG A 108 5.33 -8.36 22.68
N LYS A 109 5.93 -7.18 22.84
CA LYS A 109 6.05 -6.48 24.14
C LYS A 109 4.69 -6.06 24.70
N HIS A 110 3.73 -5.69 23.84
CA HIS A 110 2.41 -5.20 24.26
C HIS A 110 1.31 -6.26 24.18
N GLY A 111 1.65 -7.53 23.93
CA GLY A 111 0.68 -8.63 23.83
C GLY A 111 -0.27 -8.50 22.64
N ILE A 112 0.16 -7.79 21.58
CA ILE A 112 -0.60 -7.67 20.33
C ILE A 112 -0.38 -8.95 19.52
N THR A 113 -1.44 -9.68 19.26
CA THR A 113 -1.38 -11.01 18.62
C THR A 113 -1.53 -10.96 17.11
N ARG A 114 -1.72 -9.76 16.51
CA ARG A 114 -1.95 -9.60 15.06
C ARG A 114 -1.21 -8.42 14.47
N VAL A 115 -0.43 -8.70 13.42
CA VAL A 115 0.28 -7.71 12.61
C VAL A 115 -0.09 -7.89 11.15
N ILE A 116 -0.66 -6.85 10.53
CA ILE A 116 -0.86 -6.79 9.08
C ILE A 116 0.23 -5.87 8.53
N TYR A 117 1.06 -6.35 7.60
CA TYR A 117 2.17 -5.56 7.09
C TYR A 117 2.20 -5.51 5.57
N THR A 118 2.84 -4.49 5.02
CA THR A 118 2.97 -4.33 3.58
C THR A 118 4.23 -5.03 3.09
N SER A 119 4.06 -6.16 2.39
CA SER A 119 5.04 -6.74 1.49
C SER A 119 4.90 -6.07 0.11
N SER A 120 5.17 -6.76 -0.98
CA SER A 120 5.11 -6.19 -2.33
C SER A 120 5.07 -7.28 -3.40
N GLY A 121 4.42 -7.06 -4.53
CA GLY A 121 4.63 -7.85 -5.75
C GLY A 121 6.10 -7.82 -6.23
N GLY A 122 6.89 -6.84 -5.79
CA GLY A 122 8.33 -6.77 -6.07
C GLY A 122 9.16 -7.93 -5.51
N VAL A 123 8.61 -8.77 -4.64
CA VAL A 123 9.25 -10.02 -4.17
C VAL A 123 9.46 -11.03 -5.31
N PHE A 124 8.63 -10.97 -6.36
CA PHE A 124 8.75 -11.87 -7.51
C PHE A 124 9.81 -11.42 -8.51
N GLY A 125 10.24 -10.14 -8.50
CA GLY A 125 11.14 -9.61 -9.51
C GLY A 125 10.51 -9.65 -10.92
N PRO A 126 11.32 -9.69 -11.98
CA PRO A 126 10.86 -9.76 -13.37
C PRO A 126 10.60 -11.21 -13.87
N SER A 127 10.41 -12.17 -12.96
CA SER A 127 10.15 -13.58 -13.27
C SER A 127 8.70 -13.83 -13.64
N ASP A 128 8.33 -15.11 -13.77
CA ASP A 128 6.98 -15.57 -14.08
C ASP A 128 5.97 -15.39 -12.93
N GLY A 129 6.39 -14.87 -11.80
CA GLY A 129 5.55 -14.63 -10.63
C GLY A 129 5.19 -15.88 -9.83
N GLN A 130 5.74 -17.07 -10.15
CA GLN A 130 5.44 -18.29 -9.41
C GLN A 130 6.14 -18.34 -8.07
N PHE A 131 7.45 -18.02 -8.06
CA PHE A 131 8.26 -18.04 -6.84
C PHE A 131 8.92 -16.69 -6.60
N PRO A 132 9.06 -16.25 -5.34
CA PRO A 132 9.80 -15.05 -5.00
C PRO A 132 11.24 -15.13 -5.51
N PHE A 133 11.61 -14.17 -6.37
CA PHE A 133 12.97 -14.00 -6.90
C PHE A 133 13.30 -12.52 -7.08
N PRO A 134 13.42 -11.76 -5.97
CA PRO A 134 13.62 -10.32 -6.04
C PRO A 134 14.97 -9.95 -6.62
N THR A 135 14.97 -8.98 -7.53
CA THR A 135 16.18 -8.42 -8.16
C THR A 135 16.48 -6.99 -7.70
N THR A 136 15.75 -6.50 -6.71
CA THR A 136 15.95 -5.19 -6.10
C THR A 136 16.14 -5.33 -4.59
N HIS A 137 16.92 -4.42 -3.96
CA HIS A 137 17.04 -4.37 -2.50
C HIS A 137 15.67 -4.28 -1.82
N TYR A 138 14.77 -3.44 -2.35
CA TYR A 138 13.42 -3.31 -1.82
C TYR A 138 12.66 -4.64 -1.81
N GLY A 139 12.64 -5.36 -2.93
CA GLY A 139 11.99 -6.67 -3.02
C GLY A 139 12.61 -7.70 -2.07
N ALA A 140 13.96 -7.72 -1.98
CA ALA A 140 14.68 -8.59 -1.05
C ALA A 140 14.33 -8.27 0.42
N PHE A 141 14.22 -6.99 0.80
CA PHE A 141 13.82 -6.58 2.15
C PHE A 141 12.38 -7.00 2.45
N LYS A 142 11.46 -6.85 1.50
CA LYS A 142 10.08 -7.30 1.67
C LYS A 142 9.99 -8.82 1.84
N LEU A 143 10.76 -9.59 1.08
CA LEU A 143 10.82 -11.05 1.23
C LEU A 143 11.45 -11.47 2.58
N ALA A 144 12.49 -10.77 3.06
CA ALA A 144 13.06 -11.00 4.38
C ALA A 144 12.03 -10.77 5.49
N ASN A 145 11.16 -9.76 5.36
CA ASN A 145 10.09 -9.49 6.33
C ASN A 145 9.07 -10.64 6.39
N GLU A 146 8.75 -11.27 5.26
CA GLU A 146 7.88 -12.44 5.22
C GLU A 146 8.50 -13.64 5.94
N GLY A 147 9.82 -13.83 5.80
CA GLY A 147 10.58 -14.82 6.57
C GLY A 147 10.52 -14.54 8.08
N SER A 148 10.77 -13.29 8.47
CA SER A 148 10.69 -12.88 9.88
C SER A 148 9.29 -13.05 10.45
N ALA A 149 8.25 -12.73 9.70
CA ALA A 149 6.86 -12.90 10.14
C ALA A 149 6.53 -14.36 10.47
N ARG A 150 7.05 -15.33 9.68
CA ARG A 150 6.93 -16.77 10.00
C ARG A 150 7.63 -17.13 11.30
N ALA A 151 8.85 -16.60 11.53
CA ALA A 151 9.57 -16.82 12.77
C ALA A 151 8.80 -16.26 13.99
N TYR A 152 8.23 -15.05 13.89
CA TYR A 152 7.38 -14.49 14.96
C TYR A 152 6.12 -15.30 15.23
N TRP A 153 5.56 -15.96 14.23
CA TRP A 153 4.47 -16.91 14.47
C TRP A 153 4.96 -18.15 15.24
N GLU A 154 6.04 -18.78 14.81
CA GLU A 154 6.58 -19.98 15.45
C GLU A 154 7.03 -19.71 16.91
N ASP A 155 7.76 -18.61 17.11
CA ASP A 155 8.38 -18.31 18.40
C ASP A 155 7.41 -17.63 19.39
N HIS A 156 6.46 -16.83 18.91
CA HIS A 156 5.66 -15.93 19.74
C HIS A 156 4.16 -15.97 19.47
N GLN A 157 3.70 -16.79 18.55
CA GLN A 157 2.29 -16.91 18.14
C GLN A 157 1.67 -15.56 17.71
N ILE A 158 2.47 -14.67 17.10
CA ILE A 158 1.98 -13.43 16.52
C ILE A 158 1.51 -13.72 15.10
N ALA A 159 0.20 -13.81 14.93
CA ALA A 159 -0.41 -14.02 13.62
C ALA A 159 -0.19 -12.81 12.70
N SER A 160 0.08 -13.07 11.41
CA SER A 160 0.35 -11.97 10.49
C SER A 160 -0.13 -12.24 9.07
N ILE A 161 -0.42 -11.14 8.34
CA ILE A 161 -0.67 -11.16 6.90
C ILE A 161 0.23 -10.13 6.23
N GLY A 162 1.14 -10.62 5.38
CA GLY A 162 1.95 -9.80 4.48
C GLY A 162 1.18 -9.52 3.19
N MET A 163 0.67 -8.32 3.03
CA MET A 163 0.00 -7.90 1.80
C MET A 163 1.04 -7.63 0.71
N ARG A 164 0.89 -8.24 -0.46
CA ARG A 164 1.75 -8.04 -1.65
C ARG A 164 0.98 -7.25 -2.72
N PRO A 165 0.78 -5.94 -2.55
CA PRO A 165 0.17 -5.15 -3.62
C PRO A 165 1.12 -5.07 -4.83
N PHE A 166 0.54 -5.17 -6.03
CA PHE A 166 1.23 -4.93 -7.28
C PHE A 166 1.23 -3.42 -7.60
N VAL A 167 0.79 -2.98 -8.76
CA VAL A 167 0.73 -1.56 -9.06
C VAL A 167 -0.53 -0.97 -8.47
N VAL A 168 -0.42 -0.39 -7.27
CA VAL A 168 -1.54 0.34 -6.66
C VAL A 168 -1.71 1.66 -7.38
N TYR A 169 -2.92 1.95 -7.87
CA TYR A 169 -3.27 3.23 -8.46
C TYR A 169 -4.51 3.82 -7.80
N GLY A 170 -4.72 5.11 -8.01
CA GLY A 170 -5.89 5.79 -7.46
C GLY A 170 -5.60 7.21 -6.97
N PRO A 171 -6.61 7.87 -6.40
CA PRO A 171 -6.49 9.24 -5.92
C PRO A 171 -5.42 9.41 -4.85
N GLY A 172 -4.58 10.44 -4.99
CA GLY A 172 -3.53 10.78 -4.04
C GLY A 172 -2.20 10.04 -4.22
N ARG A 173 -2.05 9.19 -5.27
CA ARG A 173 -0.75 8.61 -5.59
C ARG A 173 0.07 9.54 -6.48
N GLU A 174 1.02 10.23 -5.87
CA GLU A 174 1.79 11.30 -6.52
C GLU A 174 3.27 10.96 -6.74
N SER A 175 3.74 9.81 -6.24
CA SER A 175 5.16 9.45 -6.30
C SER A 175 5.39 7.94 -6.38
N GLY A 176 6.65 7.57 -6.73
CA GLY A 176 7.11 6.20 -6.89
C GLY A 176 7.20 5.78 -8.36
N LEU A 177 8.01 4.73 -8.64
CA LEU A 177 8.27 4.26 -10.01
C LEU A 177 6.99 3.90 -10.78
N SER A 178 5.98 3.38 -10.12
CA SER A 178 4.71 2.94 -10.71
C SER A 178 3.56 3.93 -10.49
N ALA A 179 3.82 5.22 -10.21
CA ALA A 179 2.78 6.22 -10.04
C ALA A 179 2.16 6.69 -11.38
N GLY A 180 2.81 6.37 -12.50
CA GLY A 180 2.42 6.83 -13.85
C GLY A 180 0.92 6.75 -14.15
N PRO A 181 0.23 5.63 -13.93
CA PRO A 181 -1.21 5.52 -14.17
C PRO A 181 -2.05 6.55 -13.40
N SER A 182 -1.74 6.79 -12.13
CA SER A 182 -2.46 7.77 -11.31
C SER A 182 -2.17 9.21 -11.74
N LEU A 183 -0.92 9.50 -12.09
CA LEU A 183 -0.52 10.82 -12.61
C LEU A 183 -1.12 11.10 -13.98
N ALA A 184 -1.25 10.08 -14.84
CA ALA A 184 -1.96 10.19 -16.11
C ALA A 184 -3.45 10.51 -15.92
N CYS A 185 -4.12 9.86 -14.95
CA CYS A 185 -5.50 10.20 -14.60
C CYS A 185 -5.63 11.64 -14.09
N ARG A 186 -4.70 12.09 -13.24
CA ARG A 186 -4.66 13.48 -12.75
C ARG A 186 -4.46 14.47 -13.89
N ALA A 187 -3.48 14.24 -14.75
CA ALA A 187 -3.21 15.10 -15.89
C ALA A 187 -4.42 15.19 -16.84
N ALA A 188 -5.06 14.06 -17.14
CA ALA A 188 -6.28 14.04 -17.93
C ALA A 188 -7.40 14.85 -17.28
N ALA A 189 -7.61 14.74 -15.97
CA ALA A 189 -8.61 15.49 -15.22
C ALA A 189 -8.39 17.01 -15.29
N LEU A 190 -7.12 17.44 -15.31
CA LEU A 190 -6.72 18.86 -15.33
C LEU A 190 -6.50 19.39 -16.76
N GLY A 191 -6.70 18.58 -17.81
CA GLY A 191 -6.42 18.98 -19.20
C GLY A 191 -4.94 19.11 -19.54
N GLU A 192 -4.06 18.55 -18.73
CA GLU A 192 -2.61 18.55 -18.91
C GLU A 192 -2.16 17.37 -19.78
N ALA A 193 -0.96 17.48 -20.37
CA ALA A 193 -0.32 16.35 -21.04
C ALA A 193 0.55 15.56 -20.07
N TYR A 194 0.57 14.22 -20.20
CA TYR A 194 1.42 13.37 -19.39
C TYR A 194 1.89 12.14 -20.16
N GLU A 195 3.18 11.82 -20.05
CA GLU A 195 3.76 10.58 -20.57
C GLU A 195 4.12 9.66 -19.41
N ILE A 196 3.48 8.48 -19.34
CA ILE A 196 3.83 7.42 -18.37
C ILE A 196 5.24 6.94 -18.73
N PRO A 197 6.23 7.00 -17.80
CA PRO A 197 7.64 6.76 -18.12
C PRO A 197 8.01 5.27 -18.19
N PHE A 198 7.06 4.38 -18.48
CA PHE A 198 7.24 2.96 -18.63
C PHE A 198 6.14 2.33 -19.49
N THR A 199 6.38 1.12 -19.95
CA THR A 199 5.45 0.32 -20.77
C THR A 199 5.23 -1.06 -20.14
N GLY A 200 4.65 -2.00 -20.87
CA GLY A 200 4.39 -3.36 -20.44
C GLY A 200 3.08 -3.49 -19.67
N SER A 201 2.86 -4.67 -19.12
CA SER A 201 1.67 -5.03 -18.34
C SER A 201 2.04 -5.20 -16.87
N ALA A 202 1.07 -4.93 -15.98
CA ALA A 202 1.18 -5.14 -14.56
C ALA A 202 -0.20 -5.43 -13.95
N GLY A 203 -0.20 -6.09 -12.80
CA GLY A 203 -1.40 -6.16 -11.98
C GLY A 203 -1.76 -4.77 -11.46
N MET A 204 -2.90 -4.25 -11.88
CA MET A 204 -3.40 -2.91 -11.56
C MET A 204 -4.44 -2.99 -10.46
N VAL A 205 -4.07 -2.70 -9.22
CA VAL A 205 -4.99 -2.79 -8.09
C VAL A 205 -5.41 -1.39 -7.61
N TYR A 206 -6.72 -1.20 -7.50
CA TYR A 206 -7.26 0.09 -7.09
C TYR A 206 -7.06 0.32 -5.58
N VAL A 207 -6.65 1.51 -5.20
CA VAL A 207 -6.26 1.82 -3.81
C VAL A 207 -7.35 1.55 -2.78
N LYS A 208 -8.62 1.76 -3.12
CA LYS A 208 -9.73 1.50 -2.19
C LYS A 208 -9.93 -0.01 -1.98
N ASP A 209 -9.66 -0.85 -2.98
CA ASP A 209 -9.74 -2.31 -2.85
C ASP A 209 -8.61 -2.82 -1.97
N VAL A 210 -7.40 -2.27 -2.13
CA VAL A 210 -6.30 -2.53 -1.19
C VAL A 210 -6.70 -2.15 0.24
N ALA A 211 -7.26 -0.96 0.45
CA ALA A 211 -7.69 -0.52 1.78
C ALA A 211 -8.80 -1.42 2.37
N LEU A 212 -9.70 -1.94 1.54
CA LEU A 212 -10.71 -2.92 1.95
C LEU A 212 -10.08 -4.25 2.38
N ALA A 213 -9.02 -4.71 1.70
CA ALA A 213 -8.28 -5.91 2.10
C ALA A 213 -7.62 -5.75 3.48
N TYR A 214 -6.99 -4.61 3.74
CA TYR A 214 -6.44 -4.32 5.07
C TYR A 214 -7.53 -4.25 6.15
N LYS A 215 -8.67 -3.62 5.86
CA LYS A 215 -9.82 -3.61 6.77
C LYS A 215 -10.31 -5.03 7.05
N ALA A 216 -10.44 -5.86 6.02
CA ALA A 216 -10.86 -7.26 6.18
C ALA A 216 -9.87 -8.01 7.09
N ALA A 217 -8.56 -7.86 6.88
CA ALA A 217 -7.53 -8.48 7.72
C ALA A 217 -7.60 -8.02 9.19
N VAL A 218 -7.84 -6.73 9.44
CA VAL A 218 -8.01 -6.21 10.81
C VAL A 218 -9.25 -6.80 11.49
N LYS A 219 -10.33 -7.05 10.74
CA LYS A 219 -11.60 -7.59 11.25
C LYS A 219 -11.62 -9.10 11.42
N SER A 220 -10.89 -9.82 10.58
CA SER A 220 -10.94 -11.29 10.54
C SER A 220 -10.11 -11.92 11.65
N ALA A 221 -10.57 -13.05 12.14
CA ALA A 221 -9.76 -13.94 12.96
C ALA A 221 -8.97 -14.88 12.03
N PHE A 222 -7.67 -14.91 12.20
CA PHE A 222 -6.77 -15.85 11.51
C PHE A 222 -5.62 -16.25 12.44
N THR A 223 -4.97 -17.36 12.14
CA THR A 223 -3.77 -17.85 12.82
C THR A 223 -2.69 -18.11 11.79
N GLY A 224 -1.44 -18.13 12.20
CA GLY A 224 -0.33 -18.35 11.28
C GLY A 224 0.23 -17.06 10.66
N ALA A 225 1.26 -17.23 9.85
CA ALA A 225 1.88 -16.18 9.08
C ALA A 225 1.58 -16.41 7.59
N HIS A 226 0.79 -15.54 7.01
CA HIS A 226 0.32 -15.65 5.63
C HIS A 226 0.86 -14.53 4.76
N THR A 227 0.85 -14.75 3.44
CA THR A 227 1.05 -13.71 2.43
C THR A 227 -0.15 -13.68 1.49
N LEU A 228 -0.54 -12.51 1.04
CA LEU A 228 -1.69 -12.32 0.17
C LEU A 228 -1.32 -11.41 -1.01
N ASN A 229 -1.42 -11.93 -2.22
CA ASN A 229 -1.23 -11.15 -3.43
C ASN A 229 -2.46 -10.28 -3.69
N LEU A 230 -2.24 -8.96 -3.86
CA LEU A 230 -3.26 -8.01 -4.28
C LEU A 230 -2.88 -7.57 -5.70
N THR A 231 -3.28 -8.37 -6.68
CA THR A 231 -2.87 -8.20 -8.08
C THR A 231 -3.76 -7.20 -8.81
N GLY A 232 -5.05 -7.23 -8.54
CA GLY A 232 -6.03 -6.48 -9.32
C GLY A 232 -6.15 -7.01 -10.75
N GLN A 233 -6.63 -6.18 -11.65
CA GLN A 233 -6.74 -6.52 -13.07
C GLN A 233 -5.37 -6.41 -13.75
N ILE A 234 -4.94 -7.47 -14.46
CA ILE A 234 -3.74 -7.39 -15.30
C ILE A 234 -4.06 -6.51 -16.49
N ALA A 235 -3.27 -5.45 -16.67
CA ALA A 235 -3.47 -4.48 -17.75
C ALA A 235 -2.14 -3.92 -18.25
N SER A 236 -2.07 -3.66 -19.55
CA SER A 236 -0.96 -2.91 -20.14
C SER A 236 -1.12 -1.41 -19.91
N MET A 237 -0.04 -0.66 -20.06
CA MET A 237 -0.14 0.81 -20.02
C MET A 237 -1.01 1.37 -21.15
N GLN A 238 -1.12 0.64 -22.26
CA GLN A 238 -2.06 1.02 -23.32
C GLN A 238 -3.53 0.82 -22.91
N ASP A 239 -3.83 -0.23 -22.12
CA ASP A 239 -5.18 -0.41 -21.57
C ASP A 239 -5.53 0.72 -20.58
N VAL A 240 -4.58 1.16 -19.77
CA VAL A 240 -4.75 2.33 -18.89
C VAL A 240 -5.07 3.59 -19.70
N ILE A 241 -4.32 3.86 -20.78
CA ILE A 241 -4.55 5.01 -21.67
C ILE A 241 -5.92 4.90 -22.33
N THR A 242 -6.30 3.71 -22.80
CA THR A 242 -7.61 3.44 -23.39
C THR A 242 -8.73 3.72 -22.39
N ALA A 243 -8.59 3.26 -21.14
CA ALA A 243 -9.56 3.53 -20.08
C ALA A 243 -9.67 5.05 -19.77
N ILE A 244 -8.55 5.78 -19.78
CA ILE A 244 -8.55 7.24 -19.61
C ILE A 244 -9.30 7.92 -20.78
N HIS A 245 -9.06 7.50 -22.03
CA HIS A 245 -9.75 8.07 -23.19
C HIS A 245 -11.25 7.74 -23.23
N GLN A 246 -11.69 6.62 -22.63
CA GLN A 246 -13.12 6.34 -22.46
C GLN A 246 -13.81 7.33 -21.51
N VAL A 247 -13.07 7.93 -20.57
CA VAL A 247 -13.59 8.95 -19.64
C VAL A 247 -13.40 10.36 -20.18
N ILE A 248 -12.22 10.66 -20.73
CA ILE A 248 -11.85 11.94 -21.31
C ILE A 248 -11.25 11.71 -22.70
N PRO A 249 -12.07 11.70 -23.78
CA PRO A 249 -11.60 11.41 -25.14
C PRO A 249 -10.50 12.34 -25.65
N THR A 250 -10.42 13.56 -25.12
CA THR A 250 -9.43 14.59 -25.50
C THR A 250 -8.16 14.56 -24.64
N ALA A 251 -8.01 13.60 -23.73
CA ALA A 251 -6.85 13.50 -22.87
C ALA A 251 -5.54 13.33 -23.69
N ARG A 252 -4.50 14.07 -23.31
CA ARG A 252 -3.18 14.02 -23.95
C ARG A 252 -2.23 13.14 -23.14
N VAL A 253 -2.51 11.84 -23.12
CA VAL A 253 -1.73 10.85 -22.35
C VAL A 253 -1.08 9.85 -23.29
N SER A 254 0.16 9.48 -22.96
CA SER A 254 0.95 8.49 -23.71
C SER A 254 1.78 7.64 -22.74
N CYS A 255 2.48 6.63 -23.25
CA CYS A 255 3.47 5.89 -22.48
C CYS A 255 4.72 5.63 -23.31
N LYS A 256 5.89 5.72 -22.68
CA LYS A 256 7.20 5.46 -23.30
C LYS A 256 8.21 5.04 -22.24
N GLY A 257 9.10 4.14 -22.59
CA GLY A 257 10.16 3.66 -21.71
C GLY A 257 10.22 2.14 -21.61
N PRO A 258 11.10 1.61 -20.77
CA PRO A 258 11.20 0.15 -20.55
C PRO A 258 9.95 -0.37 -19.83
N PRO A 259 9.67 -1.69 -19.91
CA PRO A 259 8.66 -2.29 -19.06
C PRO A 259 9.05 -2.18 -17.57
N LEU A 260 8.03 -2.18 -16.68
CA LEU A 260 8.31 -2.23 -15.25
C LEU A 260 9.11 -3.52 -14.92
N PRO A 261 10.15 -3.42 -14.07
CA PRO A 261 10.95 -4.58 -13.68
C PRO A 261 10.23 -5.39 -12.57
N SER A 262 9.03 -5.86 -12.86
CA SER A 262 8.22 -6.68 -11.95
C SER A 262 7.44 -7.71 -12.75
N ALA A 263 7.09 -8.83 -12.13
CA ALA A 263 6.17 -9.78 -12.75
C ALA A 263 4.87 -9.05 -13.12
N ALA A 264 4.38 -9.31 -14.33
CA ALA A 264 3.09 -8.76 -14.78
C ALA A 264 1.93 -9.44 -14.06
N ASP A 265 2.10 -10.72 -13.78
CA ASP A 265 1.17 -11.59 -13.08
C ASP A 265 1.90 -12.33 -11.96
N SER A 266 1.18 -12.87 -11.02
CA SER A 266 1.65 -13.92 -10.13
C SER A 266 0.68 -15.09 -10.22
N VAL A 267 1.18 -16.32 -10.10
CA VAL A 267 0.29 -17.45 -9.84
C VAL A 267 -0.43 -17.12 -8.54
N ASN A 268 -1.69 -16.80 -8.70
CA ASN A 268 -2.52 -16.34 -7.61
C ASN A 268 -2.67 -17.44 -6.57
N GLU A 269 -1.89 -17.37 -5.51
CA GLU A 269 -2.41 -17.80 -4.24
C GLU A 269 -3.49 -16.79 -3.86
N TYR A 270 -4.65 -16.90 -4.55
CA TYR A 270 -5.84 -16.18 -4.12
C TYR A 270 -6.09 -16.51 -2.65
N ASN A 271 -6.61 -15.56 -1.98
CA ASN A 271 -7.12 -15.53 -0.62
C ASN A 271 -7.62 -16.87 -0.01
N ASN A 272 -7.72 -17.95 -0.75
CA ASN A 272 -8.19 -19.31 -0.32
C ASN A 272 -9.19 -19.28 0.85
N GLY A 273 -10.04 -18.23 0.90
CA GLY A 273 -10.98 -18.00 1.99
C GLY A 273 -10.38 -17.37 3.27
N LEU A 274 -9.11 -16.97 3.26
CA LEU A 274 -8.45 -16.34 4.42
C LEU A 274 -9.13 -15.02 4.83
N LEU A 275 -9.52 -14.21 3.85
CA LEU A 275 -10.22 -12.94 4.08
C LEU A 275 -11.50 -12.85 3.25
N PRO A 276 -12.59 -12.27 3.80
CA PRO A 276 -13.82 -12.01 3.05
C PRO A 276 -13.64 -10.78 2.14
N LEU A 277 -12.91 -10.94 1.04
CA LEU A 277 -12.73 -9.91 0.03
C LEU A 277 -13.94 -9.87 -0.89
N GLY A 278 -14.43 -8.66 -1.19
CA GLY A 278 -15.44 -8.42 -2.22
C GLY A 278 -14.85 -8.45 -3.62
N ALA A 279 -15.70 -8.23 -4.63
CA ALA A 279 -15.25 -8.06 -6.00
C ALA A 279 -14.36 -6.81 -6.11
N GLU A 280 -13.22 -6.95 -6.79
CA GLU A 280 -12.33 -5.83 -7.09
C GLU A 280 -12.94 -4.95 -8.20
N LYS A 281 -12.63 -3.66 -8.17
CA LYS A 281 -13.02 -2.75 -9.25
C LYS A 281 -12.26 -3.07 -10.52
N SER A 282 -12.98 -2.97 -11.64
CA SER A 282 -12.36 -2.99 -12.95
C SER A 282 -11.42 -1.78 -13.13
N LEU A 283 -10.45 -1.91 -14.03
CA LEU A 283 -9.55 -0.81 -14.39
C LEU A 283 -10.32 0.46 -14.76
N LEU A 284 -11.36 0.33 -15.59
CA LEU A 284 -12.16 1.46 -16.04
C LEU A 284 -12.87 2.18 -14.88
N GLU A 285 -13.46 1.44 -13.95
CA GLU A 285 -14.11 2.02 -12.76
C GLU A 285 -13.12 2.77 -11.88
N GLY A 286 -11.95 2.17 -11.61
CA GLY A 286 -10.91 2.80 -10.81
C GLY A 286 -10.31 4.05 -11.47
N VAL A 287 -10.09 4.01 -12.80
CA VAL A 287 -9.66 5.18 -13.61
C VAL A 287 -10.71 6.28 -13.55
N LYS A 288 -11.98 5.95 -13.76
CA LYS A 288 -13.09 6.90 -13.69
C LYS A 288 -13.19 7.58 -12.32
N GLU A 289 -13.14 6.83 -11.24
CA GLU A 289 -13.15 7.39 -9.89
C GLU A 289 -11.92 8.28 -9.61
N THR A 290 -10.73 7.89 -10.13
CA THR A 290 -9.50 8.67 -9.97
C THR A 290 -9.60 10.01 -10.70
N ILE A 291 -10.09 10.03 -11.93
CA ILE A 291 -10.29 11.24 -12.73
C ILE A 291 -11.31 12.16 -12.04
N HIS A 292 -12.47 11.64 -11.64
CA HIS A 292 -13.52 12.42 -10.98
C HIS A 292 -13.03 13.03 -9.66
N TYR A 293 -12.20 12.32 -8.91
CA TYR A 293 -11.58 12.88 -7.70
C TYR A 293 -10.78 14.14 -8.01
N TYR A 294 -9.89 14.09 -8.99
CA TYR A 294 -9.07 15.27 -9.32
C TYR A 294 -9.90 16.40 -9.96
N GLN A 295 -10.96 16.07 -10.71
CA GLN A 295 -11.89 17.09 -11.21
C GLN A 295 -12.63 17.81 -10.07
N SER A 296 -12.98 17.09 -8.99
CA SER A 296 -13.66 17.69 -7.83
C SER A 296 -12.76 18.60 -7.00
N LEU A 297 -11.43 18.46 -7.12
CA LEU A 297 -10.46 19.33 -6.45
C LEU A 297 -10.07 20.55 -7.29
N ALA A 298 -10.37 20.54 -8.59
CA ALA A 298 -10.10 21.68 -9.45
C ALA A 298 -11.01 22.86 -9.05
N PRO A 299 -10.48 24.09 -8.93
CA PRO A 299 -11.32 25.24 -8.66
C PRO A 299 -12.42 25.35 -9.73
N SER A 300 -13.67 25.54 -9.28
CA SER A 300 -14.77 25.81 -10.19
C SER A 300 -14.45 27.11 -10.94
N ASN A 301 -14.27 27.01 -12.26
CA ASN A 301 -14.10 28.19 -13.13
C ASN A 301 -15.37 29.03 -13.16
#